data_1df0a6d4e11eb48b50a41b316799264a
#
_entry.id   1df0a6d4e11eb48b50a41b316799264a
#
_cell.length_a   1.000
_cell.length_b   1.000
_cell.length_c   1.000
_cell.angle_alpha   90.00
_cell.angle_beta   90.00
_cell.angle_gamma   90.00
#
_symmetry.space_group_name_H-M   'P 1'
#
loop_
_entity.id
_entity.type
_entity.pdbx_description
1 polymer ?
#
loop_
_entity_poly.entity_id
_entity_poly.type
_entity_poly.pdbx_seq_one_letter_code
_entity_poly.pdbx_strand_id
1 'polypeptide(L)'
;MASDFRRKEQLPDLTKKIVDTYSEIGTINHLGHCPLPSYDVIVSAIEDLKEILYPGYRRRQGLHQGNIVYHVGHLVDVLHDKLTTQIARALQHDARVEQNVDCEDESEEDFEAMGQAIAIDFLNRIPDIRKLLATDVQAAFEGDPACKNVDEVIFCYPGLEAITIYRLAHEMHNLNVPFIPRMMTEWAHQQTGIDIHPGARIGKYFFIDHGTGVVIGATCEIGEHVKLYQGVTLGALSFATDGNGELVRNMKRHPTIGDRVVIYASATVLGGKTNIGDDSVIGSSVWLTRSVRPKTTVLLEKPKLRMRADESEELDDTFTYEI
;
A
#
# COMPACT_ATOMS: atom_id res chain seq x y z
N MET A 1 -47.89 -8.09 -2.65
CA MET A 1 -47.38 -9.44 -2.94
C MET A 1 -47.08 -10.08 -1.60
N ALA A 2 -47.81 -11.15 -1.23
CA ALA A 2 -47.52 -11.91 -0.01
C ALA A 2 -46.21 -12.67 -0.25
N SER A 3 -45.14 -12.32 0.48
CA SER A 3 -43.88 -13.05 0.45
C SER A 3 -44.13 -14.47 0.93
N ASP A 4 -43.74 -15.46 0.16
CA ASP A 4 -43.86 -16.87 0.49
C ASP A 4 -42.92 -17.22 1.66
N PHE A 5 -43.43 -17.21 2.88
CA PHE A 5 -42.69 -17.50 4.10
C PHE A 5 -42.47 -19.00 4.35
N ARG A 6 -43.04 -19.89 3.55
CA ARG A 6 -43.00 -21.36 3.74
C ARG A 6 -41.57 -21.92 3.71
N ARG A 7 -40.64 -21.28 3.00
CA ARG A 7 -39.23 -21.70 2.98
C ARG A 7 -38.43 -21.28 4.21
N LYS A 8 -38.94 -20.37 5.03
CA LYS A 8 -38.28 -19.97 6.29
C LYS A 8 -38.24 -21.07 7.33
N GLU A 9 -39.12 -22.04 7.27
CA GLU A 9 -39.10 -23.23 8.14
C GLU A 9 -37.83 -24.08 7.95
N GLN A 10 -37.13 -23.94 6.84
CA GLN A 10 -35.87 -24.63 6.53
C GLN A 10 -34.63 -23.92 7.12
N LEU A 11 -34.76 -22.68 7.60
CA LEU A 11 -33.64 -21.89 8.11
C LEU A 11 -32.94 -22.52 9.32
N PRO A 12 -33.61 -23.10 10.31
CA PRO A 12 -32.94 -23.76 11.42
C PRO A 12 -32.02 -24.91 10.99
N ASP A 13 -32.49 -25.76 10.06
CA ASP A 13 -31.70 -26.88 9.54
C ASP A 13 -30.51 -26.37 8.70
N LEU A 14 -30.73 -25.32 7.91
CA LEU A 14 -29.63 -24.65 7.15
C LEU A 14 -28.61 -24.05 8.11
N THR A 15 -29.06 -23.33 9.14
CA THR A 15 -28.20 -22.76 10.16
C THR A 15 -27.35 -23.83 10.83
N LYS A 16 -27.97 -24.96 11.24
CA LYS A 16 -27.25 -26.06 11.84
C LYS A 16 -26.16 -26.60 10.90
N LYS A 17 -26.49 -26.87 9.63
CA LYS A 17 -25.52 -27.35 8.63
C LYS A 17 -24.35 -26.40 8.46
N ILE A 18 -24.58 -25.08 8.49
CA ILE A 18 -23.50 -24.07 8.39
C ILE A 18 -22.64 -24.11 9.66
N VAL A 19 -23.26 -24.11 10.85
CA VAL A 19 -22.54 -24.13 12.13
C VAL A 19 -21.72 -25.42 12.30
N ASP A 20 -22.24 -26.57 11.87
CA ASP A 20 -21.50 -27.83 11.92
C ASP A 20 -20.17 -27.75 11.16
N THR A 21 -20.13 -26.98 10.02
CA THR A 21 -18.89 -26.76 9.28
C THR A 21 -17.83 -25.96 10.06
N TYR A 22 -18.23 -25.15 11.03
CA TYR A 22 -17.28 -24.39 11.86
C TYR A 22 -16.46 -25.31 12.78
N SER A 23 -17.05 -26.44 13.21
CA SER A 23 -16.35 -27.45 13.97
C SER A 23 -15.47 -28.37 13.11
N GLU A 24 -15.87 -28.57 11.84
CA GLU A 24 -15.13 -29.40 10.88
C GLU A 24 -13.95 -28.67 10.25
N ILE A 25 -14.10 -27.34 10.00
CA ILE A 25 -13.12 -26.51 9.28
C ILE A 25 -12.62 -25.40 10.22
N GLY A 26 -11.55 -25.69 10.99
CA GLY A 26 -11.02 -24.75 11.97
C GLY A 26 -10.20 -23.58 11.36
N THR A 27 -9.60 -23.78 10.18
CA THR A 27 -8.59 -22.87 9.60
C THR A 27 -9.08 -21.48 9.19
N ILE A 28 -10.38 -21.31 9.01
CA ILE A 28 -11.00 -20.04 8.59
C ILE A 28 -11.90 -19.43 9.67
N ASN A 29 -11.85 -19.95 10.88
CA ASN A 29 -12.63 -19.48 12.01
C ASN A 29 -11.77 -18.69 12.98
N HIS A 30 -12.39 -17.68 13.62
CA HIS A 30 -11.81 -16.94 14.74
C HIS A 30 -12.83 -16.90 15.89
N LEU A 31 -13.25 -18.07 16.38
CA LEU A 31 -14.27 -18.22 17.42
C LEU A 31 -13.62 -18.48 18.78
N GLY A 32 -14.08 -17.76 19.81
CA GLY A 32 -13.57 -17.92 21.19
C GLY A 32 -12.15 -17.38 21.40
N HIS A 33 -11.72 -16.46 20.58
CA HIS A 33 -10.38 -15.83 20.64
C HIS A 33 -10.48 -14.34 20.92
N CYS A 34 -9.33 -13.73 21.28
CA CYS A 34 -9.22 -12.30 21.51
C CYS A 34 -9.71 -11.50 20.29
N PRO A 35 -10.35 -10.34 20.51
CA PRO A 35 -10.81 -9.50 19.40
C PRO A 35 -9.66 -9.09 18.47
N LEU A 36 -9.84 -9.30 17.17
CA LEU A 36 -8.95 -8.80 16.15
C LEU A 36 -9.10 -7.27 15.97
N PRO A 37 -8.09 -6.58 15.39
CA PRO A 37 -8.27 -5.20 14.95
C PRO A 37 -9.49 -5.07 14.01
N SER A 38 -10.29 -4.05 14.22
CA SER A 38 -11.46 -3.78 13.39
C SER A 38 -11.06 -3.09 12.09
N TYR A 39 -11.36 -3.70 10.95
CA TYR A 39 -11.10 -3.12 9.63
C TYR A 39 -11.77 -1.74 9.47
N ASP A 40 -13.03 -1.61 9.85
CA ASP A 40 -13.79 -0.36 9.72
C ASP A 40 -13.19 0.77 10.57
N VAL A 41 -12.71 0.44 11.78
CA VAL A 41 -12.04 1.43 12.65
C VAL A 41 -10.71 1.87 12.06
N ILE A 42 -9.93 0.95 11.45
CA ILE A 42 -8.68 1.29 10.76
C ILE A 42 -8.97 2.19 9.55
N VAL A 43 -9.97 1.88 8.73
CA VAL A 43 -10.39 2.74 7.61
C VAL A 43 -10.81 4.13 8.11
N SER A 44 -11.57 4.18 9.22
CA SER A 44 -11.94 5.46 9.85
C SER A 44 -10.72 6.25 10.34
N ALA A 45 -9.72 5.58 10.91
CA ALA A 45 -8.47 6.22 11.35
C ALA A 45 -7.65 6.75 10.16
N ILE A 46 -7.60 6.02 9.04
CA ILE A 46 -6.99 6.49 7.79
C ILE A 46 -7.60 7.82 7.34
N GLU A 47 -8.93 7.91 7.34
CA GLU A 47 -9.61 9.13 6.92
C GLU A 47 -9.37 10.32 7.89
N ASP A 48 -9.26 10.07 9.20
CA ASP A 48 -8.90 11.10 10.17
C ASP A 48 -7.44 11.55 10.01
N LEU A 49 -6.51 10.62 9.75
CA LEU A 49 -5.12 10.93 9.45
C LEU A 49 -4.97 11.77 8.18
N LYS A 50 -5.71 11.44 7.12
CA LYS A 50 -5.73 12.23 5.87
C LYS A 50 -6.24 13.67 6.10
N GLU A 51 -7.21 13.85 7.00
CA GLU A 51 -7.71 15.19 7.37
C GLU A 51 -6.63 16.02 8.10
N ILE A 52 -5.79 15.38 8.93
CA ILE A 52 -4.63 16.05 9.57
C ILE A 52 -3.53 16.36 8.55
N LEU A 53 -3.27 15.43 7.63
CA LEU A 53 -2.20 15.57 6.63
C LEU A 53 -2.53 16.66 5.60
N TYR A 54 -3.78 16.77 5.18
CA TYR A 54 -4.28 17.69 4.13
C TYR A 54 -5.45 18.54 4.66
N PRO A 55 -5.22 19.44 5.63
CA PRO A 55 -6.29 20.19 6.26
C PRO A 55 -7.01 21.10 5.26
N GLY A 56 -8.34 21.07 5.27
CA GLY A 56 -9.18 21.90 4.41
C GLY A 56 -9.48 21.31 3.03
N TYR A 57 -8.87 20.19 2.67
CA TYR A 57 -9.11 19.57 1.37
C TYR A 57 -10.29 18.59 1.36
N ARG A 58 -10.69 18.02 2.48
CA ARG A 58 -11.66 16.92 2.49
C ARG A 58 -12.90 17.24 3.31
N ARG A 59 -13.00 16.75 4.54
CA ARG A 59 -14.22 16.80 5.35
C ARG A 59 -14.56 18.19 5.87
N ARG A 60 -13.56 18.96 6.28
CA ARG A 60 -13.78 20.27 6.86
C ARG A 60 -13.17 21.37 6.02
N GLN A 61 -14.05 22.14 5.39
CA GLN A 61 -13.68 23.40 4.72
C GLN A 61 -13.80 24.57 5.68
N GLY A 62 -13.22 25.71 5.33
CA GLY A 62 -13.25 26.92 6.17
C GLY A 62 -12.34 26.86 7.40
N LEU A 63 -11.27 26.06 7.34
CA LEU A 63 -10.22 26.06 8.35
C LEU A 63 -9.38 27.35 8.22
N HIS A 64 -9.06 27.95 9.38
CA HIS A 64 -8.21 29.13 9.49
C HIS A 64 -7.42 29.10 10.81
N GLN A 65 -6.45 30.00 10.98
CA GLN A 65 -5.54 30.03 12.13
C GLN A 65 -6.27 30.00 13.49
N GLY A 66 -7.45 30.59 13.59
CA GLY A 66 -8.22 30.66 14.83
C GLY A 66 -8.98 29.38 15.21
N ASN A 67 -9.19 28.44 14.28
CA ASN A 67 -9.95 27.22 14.55
C ASN A 67 -9.19 25.91 14.27
N ILE A 68 -8.04 25.97 13.59
CA ILE A 68 -7.26 24.78 13.23
C ILE A 68 -6.79 23.98 14.45
N VAL A 69 -6.39 24.65 15.53
CA VAL A 69 -5.91 24.02 16.76
C VAL A 69 -6.99 23.13 17.39
N TYR A 70 -8.22 23.62 17.46
CA TYR A 70 -9.34 22.84 18.01
C TYR A 70 -9.71 21.65 17.12
N HIS A 71 -9.66 21.85 15.81
CA HIS A 71 -9.96 20.78 14.86
C HIS A 71 -8.92 19.67 14.92
N VAL A 72 -7.64 20.02 14.85
CA VAL A 72 -6.54 19.05 14.92
C VAL A 72 -6.50 18.39 16.30
N GLY A 73 -6.71 19.17 17.40
CA GLY A 73 -6.76 18.63 18.74
C GLY A 73 -7.82 17.53 18.92
N HIS A 74 -9.03 17.76 18.38
CA HIS A 74 -10.10 16.75 18.38
C HIS A 74 -9.71 15.49 17.57
N LEU A 75 -9.12 15.66 16.40
CA LEU A 75 -8.70 14.52 15.57
C LEU A 75 -7.58 13.71 16.25
N VAL A 76 -6.62 14.38 16.90
CA VAL A 76 -5.54 13.71 17.62
C VAL A 76 -6.09 12.91 18.80
N ASP A 77 -7.04 13.45 19.56
CA ASP A 77 -7.71 12.77 20.67
C ASP A 77 -8.45 11.51 20.20
N VAL A 78 -9.29 11.65 19.16
CA VAL A 78 -10.02 10.52 18.55
C VAL A 78 -9.09 9.47 17.96
N LEU A 79 -7.99 9.88 17.31
CA LEU A 79 -7.00 8.97 16.75
C LEU A 79 -6.23 8.23 17.85
N HIS A 80 -5.86 8.91 18.92
CA HIS A 80 -5.22 8.28 20.08
C HIS A 80 -6.05 7.10 20.58
N ASP A 81 -7.34 7.30 20.85
CA ASP A 81 -8.21 6.24 21.37
C ASP A 81 -8.41 5.10 20.36
N LYS A 82 -8.67 5.43 19.10
CA LYS A 82 -8.81 4.43 18.03
C LYS A 82 -7.55 3.58 17.89
N LEU A 83 -6.39 4.22 17.77
CA LEU A 83 -5.13 3.54 17.53
C LEU A 83 -4.69 2.73 18.75
N THR A 84 -4.81 3.26 19.98
CA THR A 84 -4.54 2.53 21.22
C THR A 84 -5.27 1.18 21.22
N THR A 85 -6.59 1.22 21.06
CA THR A 85 -7.42 0.00 21.09
C THR A 85 -7.06 -0.98 19.97
N GLN A 86 -6.87 -0.50 18.73
CA GLN A 86 -6.59 -1.39 17.61
C GLN A 86 -5.19 -2.00 17.67
N ILE A 87 -4.19 -1.21 18.08
CA ILE A 87 -2.81 -1.68 18.28
C ILE A 87 -2.76 -2.71 19.42
N ALA A 88 -3.42 -2.44 20.56
CA ALA A 88 -3.51 -3.39 21.67
C ALA A 88 -4.05 -4.75 21.20
N ARG A 89 -5.15 -4.76 20.44
CA ARG A 89 -5.74 -5.98 19.86
C ARG A 89 -4.78 -6.70 18.92
N ALA A 90 -4.04 -5.94 18.08
CA ALA A 90 -3.07 -6.51 17.17
C ALA A 90 -1.93 -7.20 17.92
N LEU A 91 -1.38 -6.55 18.95
CA LEU A 91 -0.30 -7.08 19.80
C LEU A 91 -0.76 -8.32 20.56
N GLN A 92 -1.94 -8.28 21.19
CA GLN A 92 -2.49 -9.40 21.94
C GLN A 92 -2.69 -10.63 21.05
N HIS A 93 -3.20 -10.43 19.82
CA HIS A 93 -3.38 -11.53 18.87
C HIS A 93 -2.02 -12.10 18.40
N ASP A 94 -1.03 -11.26 18.14
CA ASP A 94 0.31 -11.66 17.69
C ASP A 94 1.04 -12.47 18.77
N ALA A 95 1.05 -11.99 20.00
CA ALA A 95 1.61 -12.71 21.15
C ALA A 95 0.98 -14.09 21.33
N ARG A 96 -0.35 -14.18 21.17
CA ARG A 96 -1.06 -15.45 21.24
C ARG A 96 -0.62 -16.44 20.15
N VAL A 97 -0.45 -15.96 18.91
CA VAL A 97 -0.04 -16.80 17.78
C VAL A 97 1.39 -17.28 17.96
N GLU A 98 2.30 -16.42 18.42
CA GLU A 98 3.72 -16.75 18.62
C GLU A 98 3.96 -17.65 19.82
N GLN A 99 3.27 -17.39 20.93
CA GLN A 99 3.53 -18.07 22.21
C GLN A 99 2.57 -19.23 22.49
N ASN A 100 1.53 -19.41 21.65
CA ASN A 100 0.45 -20.36 21.85
C ASN A 100 -0.21 -20.24 23.23
N VAL A 101 -0.39 -19.00 23.69
CA VAL A 101 -0.99 -18.62 25.00
C VAL A 101 -2.47 -18.32 24.80
N ASP A 102 -3.33 -18.68 25.77
CA ASP A 102 -4.73 -18.30 25.75
C ASP A 102 -4.90 -16.84 26.16
N CYS A 103 -5.95 -16.17 25.64
CA CYS A 103 -6.24 -14.75 25.90
C CYS A 103 -6.49 -14.40 27.38
N GLU A 104 -6.73 -15.41 28.21
CA GLU A 104 -7.03 -15.23 29.63
C GLU A 104 -5.77 -15.11 30.51
N ASP A 105 -4.58 -15.42 29.98
CA ASP A 105 -3.33 -15.52 30.75
C ASP A 105 -2.53 -14.23 30.82
N GLU A 106 -2.80 -13.22 29.98
CA GLU A 106 -2.14 -11.92 30.01
C GLU A 106 -3.14 -10.80 30.32
N SER A 107 -2.75 -9.82 31.13
CA SER A 107 -3.64 -8.71 31.49
C SER A 107 -3.93 -7.83 30.27
N GLU A 108 -5.18 -7.55 29.95
CA GLU A 108 -5.59 -6.59 28.90
C GLU A 108 -4.96 -5.21 29.13
N GLU A 109 -4.72 -4.83 30.38
CA GLU A 109 -4.10 -3.57 30.80
C GLU A 109 -2.67 -3.42 30.24
N ASP A 110 -1.87 -4.50 30.15
CA ASP A 110 -0.51 -4.43 29.63
C ASP A 110 -0.51 -4.16 28.12
N PHE A 111 -1.39 -4.81 27.35
CA PHE A 111 -1.49 -4.55 25.91
C PHE A 111 -2.07 -3.17 25.60
N GLU A 112 -3.01 -2.68 26.42
CA GLU A 112 -3.54 -1.32 26.26
C GLU A 112 -2.46 -0.27 26.52
N ALA A 113 -1.65 -0.42 27.57
CA ALA A 113 -0.53 0.47 27.85
C ALA A 113 0.51 0.46 26.72
N MET A 114 0.84 -0.72 26.17
CA MET A 114 1.72 -0.84 25.00
C MET A 114 1.11 -0.17 23.77
N GLY A 115 -0.18 -0.42 23.51
CA GLY A 115 -0.91 0.18 22.40
C GLY A 115 -0.92 1.70 22.47
N GLN A 116 -1.13 2.26 23.67
CA GLN A 116 -1.09 3.69 23.93
C GLN A 116 0.29 4.28 23.64
N ALA A 117 1.36 3.66 24.15
CA ALA A 117 2.73 4.12 23.91
C ALA A 117 3.05 4.18 22.41
N ILE A 118 2.72 3.11 21.67
CA ILE A 118 2.95 3.03 20.23
C ILE A 118 2.07 4.05 19.47
N ALA A 119 0.81 4.25 19.88
CA ALA A 119 -0.07 5.24 19.27
C ALA A 119 0.51 6.66 19.41
N ILE A 120 1.03 7.00 20.59
CA ILE A 120 1.71 8.30 20.83
C ILE A 120 2.97 8.40 19.97
N ASP A 121 3.81 7.38 19.92
CA ASP A 121 5.03 7.36 19.12
C ASP A 121 4.71 7.54 17.62
N PHE A 122 3.67 6.89 17.14
CA PHE A 122 3.20 7.05 15.76
C PHE A 122 2.69 8.49 15.50
N LEU A 123 1.84 9.04 16.37
CA LEU A 123 1.32 10.40 16.23
C LEU A 123 2.43 11.45 16.26
N ASN A 124 3.50 11.23 17.02
CA ASN A 124 4.69 12.08 17.02
C ASN A 124 5.43 12.10 15.68
N ARG A 125 5.26 11.09 14.81
CA ARG A 125 5.87 11.04 13.46
C ARG A 125 5.07 11.79 12.39
N ILE A 126 3.82 12.15 12.65
CA ILE A 126 2.95 12.83 11.69
C ILE A 126 3.56 14.12 11.10
N PRO A 127 4.22 15.00 11.88
CA PRO A 127 4.86 16.19 11.31
C PRO A 127 5.93 15.87 10.26
N ASP A 128 6.72 14.82 10.45
CA ASP A 128 7.77 14.43 9.50
C ASP A 128 7.18 13.70 8.28
N ILE A 129 6.14 12.88 8.46
CA ILE A 129 5.37 12.31 7.35
C ILE A 129 4.79 13.43 6.48
N ARG A 130 4.25 14.50 7.08
CA ARG A 130 3.74 15.67 6.32
C ARG A 130 4.82 16.35 5.49
N LYS A 131 6.03 16.54 6.05
CA LYS A 131 7.16 17.11 5.31
C LYS A 131 7.54 16.24 4.10
N LEU A 132 7.54 14.92 4.31
CA LEU A 132 7.86 13.96 3.27
C LEU A 132 6.79 13.95 2.16
N LEU A 133 5.52 13.94 2.52
CA LEU A 133 4.40 14.01 1.58
C LEU A 133 4.38 15.32 0.78
N ALA A 134 4.80 16.44 1.36
CA ALA A 134 4.95 17.69 0.62
C ALA A 134 5.96 17.57 -0.51
N THR A 135 7.02 16.76 -0.36
CA THR A 135 7.97 16.49 -1.45
C THR A 135 7.36 15.60 -2.55
N ASP A 136 6.50 14.64 -2.17
CA ASP A 136 5.81 13.79 -3.15
C ASP A 136 4.76 14.55 -3.96
N VAL A 137 4.04 15.46 -3.30
CA VAL A 137 3.13 16.40 -3.98
C VAL A 137 3.88 17.27 -4.98
N GLN A 138 5.05 17.79 -4.59
CA GLN A 138 5.89 18.59 -5.49
C GLN A 138 6.38 17.76 -6.67
N ALA A 139 6.83 16.51 -6.43
CA ALA A 139 7.29 15.61 -7.49
C ALA A 139 6.17 15.29 -8.50
N ALA A 140 4.94 15.11 -8.03
CA ALA A 140 3.80 14.90 -8.91
C ALA A 140 3.45 16.14 -9.74
N PHE A 141 3.47 17.32 -9.13
CA PHE A 141 3.23 18.58 -9.82
C PHE A 141 4.28 18.87 -10.90
N GLU A 142 5.56 18.63 -10.60
CA GLU A 142 6.67 18.83 -11.56
C GLU A 142 6.72 17.71 -12.62
N GLY A 143 6.27 16.52 -12.26
CA GLY A 143 6.38 15.33 -13.10
C GLY A 143 5.24 15.14 -14.10
N ASP A 144 4.10 15.81 -13.94
CA ASP A 144 2.95 15.74 -14.84
C ASP A 144 2.67 17.09 -15.51
N PRO A 145 3.01 17.25 -16.81
CA PRO A 145 2.75 18.50 -17.53
C PRO A 145 1.26 18.84 -17.71
N ALA A 146 0.33 17.89 -17.47
CA ALA A 146 -1.10 18.14 -17.51
C ALA A 146 -1.63 18.78 -16.21
N CYS A 147 -0.86 18.68 -15.12
CA CYS A 147 -1.23 19.22 -13.81
C CYS A 147 -1.20 20.76 -13.80
N LYS A 148 -2.29 21.39 -13.40
CA LYS A 148 -2.42 22.86 -13.41
C LYS A 148 -1.96 23.51 -12.10
N ASN A 149 -2.12 22.84 -10.98
CA ASN A 149 -1.77 23.33 -9.65
C ASN A 149 -1.63 22.19 -8.65
N VAL A 150 -1.02 22.47 -7.52
CA VAL A 150 -0.78 21.51 -6.43
C VAL A 150 -2.09 20.96 -5.85
N ASP A 151 -3.17 21.74 -5.85
CA ASP A 151 -4.46 21.30 -5.32
C ASP A 151 -5.02 20.13 -6.13
N GLU A 152 -4.82 20.14 -7.46
CA GLU A 152 -5.23 19.04 -8.33
C GLU A 152 -4.54 17.72 -7.96
N VAL A 153 -3.25 17.77 -7.62
CA VAL A 153 -2.52 16.59 -7.14
C VAL A 153 -3.16 16.04 -5.86
N ILE A 154 -3.44 16.92 -4.89
CA ILE A 154 -3.97 16.52 -3.57
C ILE A 154 -5.40 15.98 -3.69
N PHE A 155 -6.22 16.55 -4.57
CA PHE A 155 -7.61 16.14 -4.74
C PHE A 155 -7.79 14.89 -5.60
N CYS A 156 -6.95 14.70 -6.64
CA CYS A 156 -7.33 13.83 -7.75
C CYS A 156 -6.37 12.65 -7.98
N TYR A 157 -5.09 12.72 -7.55
CA TYR A 157 -4.10 11.74 -7.96
C TYR A 157 -4.12 10.46 -7.12
N PRO A 158 -4.45 9.30 -7.71
CA PRO A 158 -4.44 8.02 -6.99
C PRO A 158 -3.03 7.64 -6.52
N GLY A 159 -1.98 8.06 -7.24
CA GLY A 159 -0.59 7.88 -6.81
C GLY A 159 -0.29 8.56 -5.48
N LEU A 160 -0.81 9.79 -5.26
CA LEU A 160 -0.66 10.46 -3.97
C LEU A 160 -1.45 9.79 -2.86
N GLU A 161 -2.67 9.31 -3.15
CA GLU A 161 -3.46 8.54 -2.18
C GLU A 161 -2.70 7.30 -1.70
N ALA A 162 -2.17 6.50 -2.64
CA ALA A 162 -1.44 5.28 -2.34
C ALA A 162 -0.17 5.55 -1.53
N ILE A 163 0.64 6.54 -1.92
CA ILE A 163 1.88 6.88 -1.21
C ILE A 163 1.61 7.48 0.18
N THR A 164 0.53 8.23 0.34
CA THR A 164 0.09 8.77 1.64
C THR A 164 -0.17 7.65 2.63
N ILE A 165 -0.98 6.66 2.23
CA ILE A 165 -1.29 5.53 3.09
C ILE A 165 -0.07 4.65 3.33
N TYR A 166 0.75 4.42 2.30
CA TYR A 166 2.00 3.69 2.45
C TYR A 166 2.93 4.35 3.49
N ARG A 167 3.14 5.67 3.44
CA ARG A 167 4.03 6.35 4.39
C ARG A 167 3.54 6.25 5.84
N LEU A 168 2.22 6.35 6.05
CA LEU A 168 1.60 6.09 7.35
C LEU A 168 1.81 4.64 7.81
N ALA A 169 1.51 3.69 6.93
CA ALA A 169 1.66 2.26 7.21
C ALA A 169 3.11 1.84 7.42
N HIS A 170 4.05 2.45 6.71
CA HIS A 170 5.49 2.23 6.88
C HIS A 170 5.97 2.62 8.27
N GLU A 171 5.51 3.75 8.81
CA GLU A 171 5.87 4.16 10.17
C GLU A 171 5.29 3.23 11.24
N MET A 172 4.06 2.75 11.07
CA MET A 172 3.50 1.71 11.95
C MET A 172 4.26 0.38 11.82
N HIS A 173 4.67 0.01 10.60
CA HIS A 173 5.50 -1.17 10.37
C HIS A 173 6.87 -1.06 11.08
N ASN A 174 7.50 0.12 11.04
CA ASN A 174 8.76 0.40 11.76
C ASN A 174 8.59 0.40 13.28
N LEU A 175 7.37 0.59 13.79
CA LEU A 175 7.01 0.41 15.20
C LEU A 175 6.65 -1.04 15.56
N ASN A 176 6.83 -1.97 14.62
CA ASN A 176 6.50 -3.39 14.76
C ASN A 176 5.02 -3.65 15.10
N VAL A 177 4.10 -2.81 14.63
CA VAL A 177 2.66 -3.04 14.77
C VAL A 177 2.24 -4.19 13.86
N PRO A 178 1.66 -5.28 14.41
CA PRO A 178 1.20 -6.40 13.58
C PRO A 178 -0.07 -6.03 12.78
N PHE A 179 -0.32 -6.68 11.65
CA PHE A 179 -1.52 -6.62 10.81
C PHE A 179 -1.91 -5.22 10.30
N ILE A 180 -2.01 -4.21 11.17
CA ILE A 180 -2.54 -2.87 10.85
C ILE A 180 -1.83 -2.23 9.66
N PRO A 181 -0.47 -2.21 9.55
CA PRO A 181 0.21 -1.66 8.38
C PRO A 181 -0.25 -2.33 7.08
N ARG A 182 -0.45 -3.64 7.11
CA ARG A 182 -0.91 -4.38 5.93
C ARG A 182 -2.38 -4.09 5.63
N MET A 183 -3.24 -4.01 6.64
CA MET A 183 -4.64 -3.61 6.45
C MET A 183 -4.75 -2.24 5.77
N MET A 184 -3.91 -1.27 6.18
CA MET A 184 -3.86 0.07 5.58
C MET A 184 -3.45 0.02 4.11
N THR A 185 -2.36 -0.69 3.78
CA THR A 185 -1.88 -0.75 2.39
C THR A 185 -2.81 -1.56 1.48
N GLU A 186 -3.47 -2.61 1.98
CA GLU A 186 -4.49 -3.32 1.21
C GLU A 186 -5.74 -2.46 0.96
N TRP A 187 -6.12 -1.62 1.93
CA TRP A 187 -7.18 -0.64 1.68
C TRP A 187 -6.79 0.33 0.55
N ALA A 188 -5.56 0.87 0.59
CA ALA A 188 -5.06 1.75 -0.46
C ALA A 188 -5.02 1.05 -1.83
N HIS A 189 -4.59 -0.21 -1.86
CA HIS A 189 -4.59 -1.04 -3.06
C HIS A 189 -6.00 -1.21 -3.65
N GLN A 190 -7.00 -1.47 -2.82
CA GLN A 190 -8.41 -1.57 -3.26
C GLN A 190 -8.93 -0.24 -3.84
N GLN A 191 -8.52 0.91 -3.29
CA GLN A 191 -8.97 2.23 -3.75
C GLN A 191 -8.28 2.71 -5.03
N THR A 192 -7.01 2.33 -5.21
CA THR A 192 -6.14 2.94 -6.24
C THR A 192 -5.64 1.97 -7.31
N GLY A 193 -5.71 0.68 -7.04
CA GLY A 193 -5.06 -0.35 -7.87
C GLY A 193 -3.52 -0.35 -7.75
N ILE A 194 -2.96 0.30 -6.70
CA ILE A 194 -1.52 0.41 -6.45
C ILE A 194 -1.18 -0.37 -5.17
N ASP A 195 -0.40 -1.44 -5.30
CA ASP A 195 0.03 -2.29 -4.19
C ASP A 195 1.45 -1.91 -3.74
N ILE A 196 1.58 -1.29 -2.57
CA ILE A 196 2.86 -0.98 -1.95
C ILE A 196 2.94 -1.67 -0.60
N HIS A 197 3.86 -2.62 -0.45
CA HIS A 197 4.04 -3.29 0.84
C HIS A 197 4.62 -2.32 1.89
N PRO A 198 4.11 -2.28 3.14
CA PRO A 198 4.56 -1.33 4.15
C PRO A 198 6.04 -1.48 4.54
N GLY A 199 6.64 -2.65 4.32
CA GLY A 199 8.08 -2.89 4.55
C GLY A 199 9.02 -2.35 3.47
N ALA A 200 8.52 -1.87 2.32
CA ALA A 200 9.35 -1.22 1.31
C ALA A 200 9.96 0.07 1.89
N ARG A 201 11.12 0.48 1.39
CA ARG A 201 11.76 1.76 1.74
C ARG A 201 11.76 2.68 0.53
N ILE A 202 11.10 3.83 0.63
CA ILE A 202 10.91 4.78 -0.48
C ILE A 202 11.40 6.16 -0.05
N GLY A 203 12.35 6.72 -0.82
CA GLY A 203 12.88 8.06 -0.60
C GLY A 203 11.86 9.17 -0.81
N LYS A 204 12.32 10.42 -0.69
CA LYS A 204 11.50 11.62 -0.92
C LYS A 204 11.36 11.94 -2.41
N TYR A 205 10.43 12.83 -2.76
CA TYR A 205 10.09 13.20 -4.14
C TYR A 205 9.71 12.01 -5.01
N PHE A 206 8.96 11.08 -4.45
CA PHE A 206 8.49 9.90 -5.17
C PHE A 206 7.17 10.18 -5.88
N PHE A 207 7.07 9.79 -7.15
CA PHE A 207 5.87 9.99 -7.95
C PHE A 207 5.44 8.72 -8.69
N ILE A 208 4.17 8.36 -8.54
CA ILE A 208 3.49 7.34 -9.34
C ILE A 208 2.46 8.02 -10.24
N ASP A 209 2.68 7.96 -11.54
CA ASP A 209 1.80 8.51 -12.55
C ASP A 209 0.80 7.45 -13.04
N HIS A 210 -0.50 7.79 -13.12
CA HIS A 210 -1.63 6.89 -13.36
C HIS A 210 -1.76 5.77 -12.32
N GLY A 211 -0.81 4.91 -12.19
CA GLY A 211 -0.54 4.01 -11.09
C GLY A 211 -1.21 2.65 -11.11
N THR A 212 -2.34 2.47 -11.79
CA THR A 212 -3.06 1.19 -11.79
C THR A 212 -2.14 0.02 -12.15
N GLY A 213 -2.12 -1.00 -11.29
CA GLY A 213 -1.31 -2.20 -11.48
C GLY A 213 0.16 -2.07 -11.07
N VAL A 214 0.56 -0.98 -10.41
CA VAL A 214 1.89 -0.89 -9.78
C VAL A 214 1.97 -1.84 -8.59
N VAL A 215 3.07 -2.60 -8.49
CA VAL A 215 3.38 -3.48 -7.37
C VAL A 215 4.77 -3.20 -6.84
N ILE A 216 4.90 -2.86 -5.56
CA ILE A 216 6.18 -2.63 -4.86
C ILE A 216 6.30 -3.60 -3.69
N GLY A 217 7.21 -4.58 -3.81
CA GLY A 217 7.37 -5.66 -2.84
C GLY A 217 8.09 -5.25 -1.56
N ALA A 218 7.91 -6.05 -0.51
CA ALA A 218 8.30 -5.79 0.89
C ALA A 218 9.75 -5.35 1.12
N THR A 219 10.70 -5.84 0.33
CA THR A 219 12.12 -5.54 0.52
C THR A 219 12.68 -4.65 -0.60
N CYS A 220 11.81 -3.92 -1.31
CA CYS A 220 12.25 -2.88 -2.24
C CYS A 220 12.95 -1.75 -1.48
N GLU A 221 13.99 -1.23 -2.10
CA GLU A 221 14.65 0.00 -1.70
C GLU A 221 14.61 0.95 -2.89
N ILE A 222 14.01 2.11 -2.71
CA ILE A 222 13.79 3.09 -3.78
C ILE A 222 14.38 4.41 -3.30
N GLY A 223 15.27 4.99 -4.12
CA GLY A 223 15.94 6.25 -3.85
C GLY A 223 15.03 7.47 -3.96
N GLU A 224 15.64 8.63 -4.06
CA GLU A 224 14.96 9.92 -4.18
C GLU A 224 14.64 10.27 -5.64
N HIS A 225 13.58 11.07 -5.87
CA HIS A 225 13.17 11.55 -7.19
C HIS A 225 12.88 10.43 -8.21
N VAL A 226 12.37 9.29 -7.73
CA VAL A 226 12.00 8.18 -8.62
C VAL A 226 10.58 8.37 -9.14
N LYS A 227 10.38 8.14 -10.45
CA LYS A 227 9.08 8.18 -11.11
C LYS A 227 8.72 6.81 -11.66
N LEU A 228 7.51 6.33 -11.31
CA LEU A 228 6.93 5.09 -11.84
C LEU A 228 5.65 5.40 -12.62
N TYR A 229 5.42 4.63 -13.67
CA TYR A 229 4.16 4.65 -14.42
C TYR A 229 3.31 3.41 -14.10
N GLN A 230 2.08 3.38 -14.62
CA GLN A 230 1.14 2.28 -14.42
C GLN A 230 1.73 0.90 -14.79
N GLY A 231 1.30 -0.13 -14.07
CA GLY A 231 1.67 -1.52 -14.34
C GLY A 231 3.13 -1.88 -14.02
N VAL A 232 3.92 -0.97 -13.44
CA VAL A 232 5.30 -1.28 -13.02
C VAL A 232 5.29 -2.30 -11.90
N THR A 233 6.10 -3.35 -12.02
CA THR A 233 6.28 -4.37 -10.98
C THR A 233 7.72 -4.40 -10.49
N LEU A 234 7.91 -4.13 -9.19
CA LEU A 234 9.17 -4.31 -8.46
C LEU A 234 9.03 -5.56 -7.57
N GLY A 235 9.33 -6.73 -8.14
CA GLY A 235 8.95 -8.03 -7.59
C GLY A 235 10.12 -8.93 -7.20
N ALA A 236 9.78 -10.09 -6.62
CA ALA A 236 10.73 -11.18 -6.38
C ALA A 236 10.93 -12.02 -7.66
N LEU A 237 12.15 -12.45 -7.92
CA LEU A 237 12.44 -13.37 -9.03
C LEU A 237 12.11 -14.82 -8.66
N SER A 238 12.37 -15.19 -7.41
CA SER A 238 12.14 -16.54 -6.87
C SER A 238 12.00 -16.46 -5.36
N PHE A 239 11.43 -17.50 -4.78
CA PHE A 239 11.34 -17.67 -3.33
C PHE A 239 12.30 -18.77 -2.90
N ALA A 240 13.21 -18.45 -1.99
CA ALA A 240 14.10 -19.44 -1.40
C ALA A 240 13.31 -20.35 -0.46
N THR A 241 13.62 -21.66 -0.49
CA THR A 241 13.12 -22.63 0.48
C THR A 241 14.28 -23.13 1.33
N ASP A 242 13.98 -23.48 2.58
CA ASP A 242 14.93 -24.13 3.49
C ASP A 242 15.09 -25.63 3.17
N GLY A 243 15.89 -26.34 3.99
CA GLY A 243 16.12 -27.79 3.85
C GLY A 243 14.85 -28.64 4.03
N ASN A 244 13.77 -28.09 4.57
CA ASN A 244 12.48 -28.75 4.78
C ASN A 244 11.45 -28.41 3.69
N GLY A 245 11.82 -27.55 2.73
CA GLY A 245 10.93 -27.08 1.68
C GLY A 245 10.04 -25.90 2.10
N GLU A 246 10.25 -25.33 3.29
CA GLU A 246 9.49 -24.15 3.76
C GLU A 246 10.08 -22.86 3.20
N LEU A 247 9.21 -21.86 2.96
CA LEU A 247 9.63 -20.56 2.45
C LEU A 247 10.50 -19.83 3.47
N VAL A 248 11.72 -19.45 3.05
CA VAL A 248 12.58 -18.58 3.86
C VAL A 248 12.03 -17.16 3.84
N ARG A 249 11.59 -16.68 5.01
CA ARG A 249 11.02 -15.35 5.22
C ARG A 249 12.14 -14.34 5.51
N ASN A 250 11.83 -13.06 5.41
CA ASN A 250 12.70 -11.93 5.81
C ASN A 250 14.03 -11.77 5.04
N MET A 251 14.17 -12.38 3.85
CA MET A 251 15.32 -12.17 2.98
C MET A 251 15.06 -11.06 1.95
N LYS A 252 16.11 -10.32 1.60
CA LYS A 252 16.09 -9.38 0.47
C LYS A 252 15.78 -10.13 -0.82
N ARG A 253 14.59 -9.89 -1.41
CA ARG A 253 14.08 -10.58 -2.60
C ARG A 253 13.56 -9.65 -3.69
N HIS A 254 13.45 -8.34 -3.40
CA HIS A 254 12.96 -7.31 -4.32
C HIS A 254 14.09 -6.34 -4.70
N PRO A 255 14.03 -5.69 -5.87
CA PRO A 255 15.11 -4.88 -6.39
C PRO A 255 15.40 -3.63 -5.54
N THR A 256 16.59 -3.06 -5.82
CA THR A 256 16.99 -1.74 -5.36
C THR A 256 16.98 -0.78 -6.55
N ILE A 257 16.35 0.37 -6.40
CA ILE A 257 16.23 1.44 -7.40
C ILE A 257 16.97 2.66 -6.87
N GLY A 258 17.93 3.16 -7.65
CA GLY A 258 18.70 4.35 -7.30
C GLY A 258 17.92 5.65 -7.43
N ASP A 259 18.60 6.76 -7.28
CA ASP A 259 18.01 8.10 -7.35
C ASP A 259 17.68 8.51 -8.79
N ARG A 260 16.65 9.32 -8.98
CA ARG A 260 16.24 9.93 -10.25
C ARG A 260 16.00 8.90 -11.38
N VAL A 261 15.62 7.70 -11.00
CA VAL A 261 15.26 6.63 -11.95
C VAL A 261 13.83 6.84 -12.43
N VAL A 262 13.63 6.68 -13.73
CA VAL A 262 12.29 6.67 -14.36
C VAL A 262 12.00 5.27 -14.89
N ILE A 263 10.87 4.70 -14.47
CA ILE A 263 10.43 3.37 -14.92
C ILE A 263 9.08 3.52 -15.60
N TYR A 264 9.07 3.29 -16.91
CA TYR A 264 7.89 3.45 -17.76
C TYR A 264 6.91 2.26 -17.66
N ALA A 265 5.74 2.49 -18.22
CA ALA A 265 4.57 1.63 -18.08
C ALA A 265 4.84 0.13 -18.31
N SER A 266 4.27 -0.69 -17.42
CA SER A 266 4.31 -2.16 -17.51
C SER A 266 5.72 -2.77 -17.50
N ALA A 267 6.75 -2.02 -17.11
CA ALA A 267 8.08 -2.59 -16.91
C ALA A 267 8.10 -3.47 -15.65
N THR A 268 8.82 -4.58 -15.71
CA THR A 268 8.96 -5.54 -14.63
C THR A 268 10.42 -5.67 -14.23
N VAL A 269 10.76 -5.37 -12.97
CA VAL A 269 12.10 -5.49 -12.39
C VAL A 269 12.06 -6.48 -11.24
N LEU A 270 12.81 -7.57 -11.35
CA LEU A 270 12.74 -8.69 -10.41
C LEU A 270 14.09 -9.02 -9.76
N GLY A 271 14.02 -9.39 -8.47
CA GLY A 271 15.10 -10.05 -7.75
C GLY A 271 15.89 -9.15 -6.81
N GLY A 272 16.19 -9.66 -5.61
CA GLY A 272 16.86 -8.93 -4.53
C GLY A 272 18.32 -8.51 -4.81
N LYS A 273 18.95 -9.10 -5.82
CA LYS A 273 20.30 -8.71 -6.29
C LYS A 273 20.27 -7.72 -7.44
N THR A 274 19.09 -7.43 -7.99
CA THR A 274 18.90 -6.48 -9.09
C THR A 274 18.95 -5.06 -8.56
N ASN A 275 19.87 -4.28 -9.10
CA ASN A 275 20.07 -2.87 -8.76
C ASN A 275 19.97 -2.03 -10.04
N ILE A 276 19.09 -1.04 -10.05
CA ILE A 276 18.97 -0.05 -11.11
C ILE A 276 19.72 1.20 -10.65
N GLY A 277 20.82 1.51 -11.30
CA GLY A 277 21.68 2.65 -10.92
C GLY A 277 21.03 4.01 -11.18
N ASP A 278 21.52 5.02 -10.49
CA ASP A 278 21.00 6.39 -10.53
C ASP A 278 20.88 6.96 -11.95
N ASP A 279 19.95 7.88 -12.16
CA ASP A 279 19.72 8.57 -13.44
C ASP A 279 19.40 7.62 -14.61
N SER A 280 18.96 6.39 -14.33
CA SER A 280 18.62 5.42 -15.38
C SER A 280 17.15 5.50 -15.79
N VAL A 281 16.89 5.11 -17.03
CA VAL A 281 15.55 5.06 -17.61
C VAL A 281 15.24 3.63 -18.06
N ILE A 282 14.13 3.08 -17.55
CA ILE A 282 13.63 1.76 -17.95
C ILE A 282 12.39 1.95 -18.81
N GLY A 283 12.49 1.58 -20.07
CA GLY A 283 11.42 1.73 -21.04
C GLY A 283 10.21 0.83 -20.77
N SER A 284 9.10 1.13 -21.44
CA SER A 284 7.84 0.41 -21.30
C SER A 284 7.99 -1.07 -21.61
N SER A 285 7.31 -1.91 -20.82
CA SER A 285 7.23 -3.38 -21.01
C SER A 285 8.59 -4.10 -20.95
N VAL A 286 9.64 -3.45 -20.48
CA VAL A 286 10.95 -4.06 -20.27
C VAL A 286 10.89 -5.07 -19.11
N TRP A 287 11.46 -6.26 -19.31
CA TRP A 287 11.58 -7.31 -18.30
C TRP A 287 13.04 -7.42 -17.85
N LEU A 288 13.33 -7.02 -16.60
CA LEU A 288 14.68 -7.01 -16.04
C LEU A 288 14.82 -7.97 -14.86
N THR A 289 15.88 -8.78 -14.92
CA THR A 289 16.31 -9.66 -13.82
C THR A 289 17.81 -9.47 -13.50
N ARG A 290 18.42 -8.41 -14.04
CA ARG A 290 19.83 -8.08 -13.88
C ARG A 290 20.00 -6.60 -13.60
N SER A 291 21.08 -6.25 -12.89
CA SER A 291 21.42 -4.87 -12.58
C SER A 291 21.73 -4.02 -13.82
N VAL A 292 21.40 -2.76 -13.72
CA VAL A 292 21.66 -1.73 -14.74
C VAL A 292 22.59 -0.68 -14.13
N ARG A 293 23.63 -0.29 -14.88
CA ARG A 293 24.58 0.75 -14.45
C ARG A 293 23.89 2.12 -14.38
N PRO A 294 24.38 3.06 -13.56
CA PRO A 294 23.89 4.42 -13.57
C PRO A 294 23.89 5.06 -14.96
N LYS A 295 22.97 6.01 -15.19
CA LYS A 295 22.84 6.79 -16.43
C LYS A 295 22.64 5.92 -17.68
N THR A 296 21.90 4.81 -17.53
CA THR A 296 21.65 3.87 -18.61
C THR A 296 20.19 3.88 -19.00
N THR A 297 19.90 3.99 -20.29
CA THR A 297 18.56 3.79 -20.84
C THR A 297 18.43 2.36 -21.36
N VAL A 298 17.43 1.64 -20.86
CA VAL A 298 17.10 0.28 -21.29
C VAL A 298 15.77 0.31 -22.03
N LEU A 299 15.78 -0.09 -23.29
CA LEU A 299 14.61 -0.11 -24.16
C LEU A 299 14.42 -1.50 -24.76
N LEU A 300 13.17 -1.85 -25.09
CA LEU A 300 12.91 -2.98 -25.98
C LEU A 300 13.30 -2.60 -27.42
N GLU A 301 13.83 -3.56 -28.16
CA GLU A 301 13.95 -3.40 -29.62
C GLU A 301 12.55 -3.23 -30.22
N LYS A 302 12.45 -2.41 -31.28
CA LYS A 302 11.17 -2.16 -31.95
C LYS A 302 10.53 -3.49 -32.38
N PRO A 303 9.32 -3.82 -31.93
CA PRO A 303 8.64 -5.03 -32.40
C PRO A 303 8.35 -4.92 -33.89
N LYS A 304 8.58 -6.01 -34.66
CA LYS A 304 8.15 -6.07 -36.02
C LYS A 304 6.62 -6.18 -36.08
N LEU A 305 5.97 -5.14 -36.53
CA LEU A 305 4.52 -5.13 -36.74
C LEU A 305 4.21 -5.73 -38.11
N ARG A 306 3.25 -6.64 -38.15
CA ARG A 306 2.66 -7.12 -39.44
C ARG A 306 1.27 -6.53 -39.54
N MET A 307 1.11 -5.56 -40.42
CA MET A 307 -0.20 -5.03 -40.77
C MET A 307 -0.85 -5.93 -41.83
N ARG A 308 -2.14 -6.19 -41.69
CA ARG A 308 -2.99 -6.82 -42.71
C ARG A 308 -4.12 -5.82 -42.97
N ALA A 309 -4.15 -5.27 -44.18
CA ALA A 309 -5.34 -4.59 -44.71
C ALA A 309 -6.18 -5.62 -45.47
N ASP A 310 -7.50 -5.44 -45.50
CA ASP A 310 -8.36 -6.15 -46.46
C ASP A 310 -7.97 -5.75 -47.90
N GLU A 311 -8.05 -6.69 -48.84
CA GLU A 311 -7.38 -6.82 -50.12
C GLU A 311 -7.45 -5.64 -51.10
N SER A 312 -7.17 -4.39 -50.77
CA SER A 312 -7.18 -3.33 -51.78
C SER A 312 -6.10 -2.23 -51.68
N GLU A 313 -5.25 -2.16 -50.67
CA GLU A 313 -4.17 -1.16 -50.65
C GLU A 313 -2.92 -1.72 -49.93
N GLU A 314 -1.79 -1.77 -50.66
CA GLU A 314 -0.44 -1.90 -50.08
C GLU A 314 -0.16 -0.63 -49.28
N LEU A 315 -0.18 -0.73 -47.94
CA LEU A 315 0.22 0.36 -47.06
C LEU A 315 1.76 0.44 -47.03
N ASP A 316 2.27 1.60 -47.39
CA ASP A 316 3.69 1.97 -47.37
C ASP A 316 4.30 1.83 -45.96
N ASP A 317 5.44 1.13 -45.88
CA ASP A 317 6.13 0.74 -44.64
C ASP A 317 6.82 1.94 -43.88
N THR A 318 6.49 3.19 -44.21
CA THR A 318 7.19 4.40 -43.75
C THR A 318 6.54 5.13 -42.58
N PHE A 319 5.73 4.50 -41.74
CA PHE A 319 5.30 5.13 -40.46
C PHE A 319 6.39 5.05 -39.39
N THR A 320 7.16 6.13 -39.26
CA THR A 320 8.00 6.39 -38.09
C THR A 320 7.14 7.00 -37.00
N TYR A 321 6.96 6.28 -35.87
CA TYR A 321 6.45 6.89 -34.65
C TYR A 321 7.60 7.60 -33.95
N GLU A 322 7.56 8.91 -33.85
CA GLU A 322 8.32 9.68 -32.85
C GLU A 322 7.53 9.66 -31.54
N ILE A 323 8.15 9.18 -30.47
CA ILE A 323 7.66 9.24 -29.08
C ILE A 323 8.39 10.40 -28.40
#